data_3fb4ab613f2b607345cc45f04fd2c5a0
#
_entry.id   3fb4ab613f2b607345cc45f04fd2c5a0
#
_cell.length_a   1.000
_cell.length_b   1.000
_cell.length_c   1.000
_cell.angle_alpha   90.00
_cell.angle_beta   90.00
_cell.angle_gamma   90.00
#
_symmetry.space_group_name_H-M   'P 1'
#
loop_
_entity.id
_entity.type
_entity.pdbx_description
1 polymer ?
#
loop_
_entity_poly.entity_id
_entity_poly.type
_entity_poly.pdbx_seq_one_letter_code
_entity_poly.pdbx_strand_id
1 'polypeptide(L)'
;MMKSTDIIRYRLHNQQIAGTKLRNPLEIVERLGAVQAQDYSGGLWGIRLRLPGSKLVDIEKALINRKIIRTWPMRGTLHFVPARDARWMLELLTPRVIRRSAGRYKELGLNVDE
;
A
#
# COMPACT_ATOMS: atom_id res chain seq x y z
N MET A 1 8.28 2.33 33.81
CA MET A 1 6.92 2.39 33.20
C MET A 1 6.97 3.14 31.88
N MET A 2 6.31 2.63 30.86
CA MET A 2 6.24 3.24 29.52
C MET A 2 5.42 4.53 29.58
N LYS A 3 5.98 5.62 29.05
CA LYS A 3 5.30 6.91 28.96
C LYS A 3 4.54 7.05 27.64
N SER A 4 3.56 7.94 27.56
CA SER A 4 2.82 8.22 26.32
C SER A 4 3.75 8.63 25.16
N THR A 5 4.82 9.38 25.48
CA THR A 5 5.86 9.75 24.50
C THR A 5 6.59 8.54 23.92
N ASP A 6 6.77 7.48 24.72
CA ASP A 6 7.43 6.26 24.25
C ASP A 6 6.54 5.52 23.26
N ILE A 7 5.23 5.46 23.53
CA ILE A 7 4.24 4.86 22.61
C ILE A 7 4.27 5.58 21.27
N ILE A 8 4.29 6.92 21.27
CA ILE A 8 4.36 7.73 20.06
C ILE A 8 5.65 7.41 19.28
N ARG A 9 6.79 7.35 19.95
CA ARG A 9 8.08 7.01 19.33
C ARG A 9 8.06 5.62 18.71
N TYR A 10 7.54 4.62 19.39
CA TYR A 10 7.40 3.26 18.86
C TYR A 10 6.49 3.21 17.63
N ARG A 11 5.38 3.92 17.65
CA ARG A 11 4.47 4.00 16.49
C ARG A 11 5.15 4.62 15.28
N LEU A 12 5.85 5.73 15.46
CA LEU A 12 6.59 6.39 14.38
C LEU A 12 7.70 5.49 13.82
N HIS A 13 8.41 4.78 14.71
CA HIS A 13 9.44 3.84 14.30
C HIS A 13 8.86 2.65 13.53
N ASN A 14 7.83 2.02 14.05
CA ASN A 14 7.18 0.87 13.39
C ASN A 14 6.57 1.22 12.04
N GLN A 15 6.10 2.44 11.89
CA GLN A 15 5.61 2.97 10.62
C GLN A 15 6.72 3.44 9.68
N GLN A 16 7.99 3.27 10.06
CA GLN A 16 9.15 3.68 9.28
C GLN A 16 9.22 5.19 8.99
N ILE A 17 8.56 6.00 9.84
CA ILE A 17 8.59 7.47 9.73
C ILE A 17 9.80 8.05 10.44
N ALA A 18 10.19 7.46 11.57
CA ALA A 18 11.35 7.88 12.34
C ALA A 18 12.35 6.74 12.50
N GLY A 19 13.64 7.05 12.36
CA GLY A 19 14.73 6.08 12.57
C GLY A 19 14.84 5.02 11.48
N THR A 20 14.24 5.24 10.32
CA THR A 20 14.34 4.30 9.19
C THR A 20 15.73 4.28 8.58
N LYS A 21 16.16 3.09 8.16
CA LYS A 21 17.38 2.87 7.36
C LYS A 21 17.06 2.40 5.95
N LEU A 22 15.80 2.42 5.56
CA LEU A 22 15.36 1.99 4.23
C LEU A 22 15.81 3.01 3.19
N ARG A 23 16.16 2.54 2.00
CA ARG A 23 16.91 3.32 1.01
C ARG A 23 16.13 3.67 -0.25
N ASN A 24 15.08 2.94 -0.56
CA ASN A 24 14.32 3.12 -1.78
C ASN A 24 12.83 2.82 -1.60
N PRO A 25 11.97 3.24 -2.56
CA PRO A 25 10.52 3.05 -2.45
C PRO A 25 10.09 1.59 -2.29
N LEU A 26 10.75 0.66 -2.97
CA LEU A 26 10.42 -0.75 -2.88
C LEU A 26 10.63 -1.29 -1.47
N GLU A 27 11.74 -0.95 -0.82
CA GLU A 27 12.01 -1.36 0.56
C GLU A 27 10.94 -0.86 1.54
N ILE A 28 10.46 0.37 1.36
CA ILE A 28 9.37 0.91 2.17
C ILE A 28 8.10 0.09 1.99
N VAL A 29 7.70 -0.15 0.76
CA VAL A 29 6.47 -0.90 0.44
C VAL A 29 6.59 -2.36 0.90
N GLU A 30 7.75 -2.99 0.72
CA GLU A 30 8.02 -4.34 1.24
C GLU A 30 7.90 -4.41 2.76
N ARG A 31 8.48 -3.43 3.45
CA ARG A 31 8.48 -3.38 4.92
C ARG A 31 7.07 -3.22 5.48
N LEU A 32 6.24 -2.39 4.86
CA LEU A 32 4.86 -2.17 5.26
C LEU A 32 3.90 -3.22 4.71
N GLY A 33 4.31 -3.98 3.70
CA GLY A 33 3.48 -4.96 2.99
C GLY A 33 2.60 -4.34 1.92
N ALA A 34 1.92 -3.27 2.23
CA ALA A 34 1.10 -2.48 1.31
C ALA A 34 0.97 -1.06 1.84
N VAL A 35 0.87 -0.09 0.94
CA VAL A 35 0.66 1.32 1.28
C VAL A 35 -0.63 1.79 0.61
N GLN A 36 -1.59 2.23 1.38
CA GLN A 36 -2.86 2.72 0.83
C GLN A 36 -2.61 3.87 -0.15
N ALA A 37 -3.19 3.77 -1.32
CA ALA A 37 -3.00 4.69 -2.44
C ALA A 37 -4.32 5.00 -3.16
N GLN A 38 -5.42 5.04 -2.41
CA GLN A 38 -6.71 5.46 -2.95
C GLN A 38 -6.61 6.90 -3.46
N ASP A 39 -5.98 7.77 -2.70
CA ASP A 39 -5.43 9.02 -3.19
C ASP A 39 -4.00 8.75 -3.69
N TYR A 40 -3.81 8.84 -5.00
CA TYR A 40 -2.51 8.55 -5.64
C TYR A 40 -1.41 9.48 -5.12
N SER A 41 -1.65 10.77 -5.09
CA SER A 41 -0.68 11.76 -4.62
C SER A 41 -0.34 11.56 -3.14
N GLY A 42 -1.34 11.28 -2.31
CA GLY A 42 -1.15 10.97 -0.90
C GLY A 42 -0.34 9.71 -0.68
N GLY A 43 -0.55 8.67 -1.50
CA GLY A 43 0.23 7.44 -1.47
C GLY A 43 1.71 7.69 -1.81
N LEU A 44 1.98 8.45 -2.84
CA LEU A 44 3.34 8.85 -3.22
C LEU A 44 4.02 9.65 -2.10
N TRP A 45 3.31 10.60 -1.53
CA TRP A 45 3.81 11.40 -0.41
C TRP A 45 4.09 10.55 0.82
N GLY A 46 3.23 9.59 1.11
CA GLY A 46 3.41 8.65 2.22
C GLY A 46 4.70 7.84 2.10
N ILE A 47 5.08 7.44 0.90
CA ILE A 47 6.38 6.78 0.66
C ILE A 47 7.53 7.78 0.83
N ARG A 48 7.41 8.98 0.27
CA ARG A 48 8.44 10.03 0.38
C ARG A 48 8.71 10.43 1.84
N LEU A 49 7.67 10.53 2.64
CA LEU A 49 7.77 10.84 4.07
C LEU A 49 8.73 9.88 4.79
N ARG A 50 8.78 8.65 4.34
CA ARG A 50 9.62 7.58 4.91
C ARG A 50 11.01 7.51 4.28
N LEU A 51 11.27 8.31 3.28
CA LEU A 51 12.56 8.39 2.56
C LEU A 51 13.05 9.83 2.56
N PRO A 52 13.65 10.32 3.66
CA PRO A 52 14.18 11.68 3.72
C PRO A 52 15.13 11.98 2.55
N GLY A 53 14.94 13.11 1.91
CA GLY A 53 15.71 13.51 0.74
C GLY A 53 15.24 12.94 -0.60
N SER A 54 14.25 12.06 -0.61
CA SER A 54 13.66 11.55 -1.86
C SER A 54 12.84 12.61 -2.58
N LYS A 55 12.76 12.47 -3.90
CA LYS A 55 11.92 13.31 -4.76
C LYS A 55 10.73 12.51 -5.28
N LEU A 56 9.68 13.20 -5.70
CA LEU A 56 8.51 12.57 -6.31
C LEU A 56 8.90 11.64 -7.46
N VAL A 57 9.82 12.09 -8.31
CA VAL A 57 10.31 11.33 -9.46
C VAL A 57 10.93 9.98 -9.05
N ASP A 58 11.51 9.87 -7.87
CA ASP A 58 12.12 8.62 -7.40
C ASP A 58 11.05 7.56 -7.14
N ILE A 59 9.91 7.98 -6.59
CA ILE A 59 8.78 7.08 -6.33
C ILE A 59 8.10 6.71 -7.67
N GLU A 60 7.91 7.67 -8.55
CA GLU A 60 7.34 7.42 -9.88
C GLU A 60 8.19 6.46 -10.71
N LYS A 61 9.52 6.57 -10.62
CA LYS A 61 10.43 5.61 -11.26
C LYS A 61 10.22 4.18 -10.78
N ALA A 62 9.94 3.97 -9.50
CA ALA A 62 9.66 2.64 -8.97
C ALA A 62 8.37 2.05 -9.58
N LEU A 63 7.38 2.88 -9.85
CA LEU A 63 6.16 2.48 -10.57
C LEU A 63 6.43 2.20 -12.04
N ILE A 64 7.14 3.09 -12.73
CA ILE A 64 7.49 2.95 -14.15
C ILE A 64 8.32 1.69 -14.37
N ASN A 65 9.29 1.42 -13.48
CA ASN A 65 10.16 0.25 -13.55
C ASN A 65 9.49 -1.03 -13.01
N ARG A 66 8.21 -0.96 -12.65
CA ARG A 66 7.41 -2.08 -12.16
C ARG A 66 8.00 -2.76 -10.92
N LYS A 67 8.66 -1.99 -10.06
CA LYS A 67 9.12 -2.46 -8.75
C LYS A 67 7.97 -2.49 -7.74
N ILE A 68 7.10 -1.51 -7.82
CA ILE A 68 5.84 -1.42 -7.08
C ILE A 68 4.67 -1.28 -8.06
N ILE A 69 3.51 -1.78 -7.66
CA ILE A 69 2.29 -1.77 -8.47
C ILE A 69 1.16 -1.16 -7.64
N ARG A 70 0.29 -0.39 -8.28
CA ARG A 70 -0.95 0.12 -7.68
C ARG A 70 -2.11 -0.76 -8.10
N THR A 71 -2.73 -1.43 -7.14
CA THR A 71 -3.83 -2.38 -7.40
C THR A 71 -4.77 -2.45 -6.20
N TRP A 72 -5.82 -3.27 -6.29
CA TRP A 72 -6.81 -3.49 -5.22
C TRP A 72 -6.54 -4.82 -4.49
N PRO A 73 -5.54 -4.91 -3.61
CA PRO A 73 -5.20 -6.18 -2.97
C PRO A 73 -6.12 -6.54 -1.81
N MET A 74 -6.74 -5.55 -1.16
CA MET A 74 -7.53 -5.77 0.05
C MET A 74 -8.59 -4.70 0.25
N ARG A 75 -9.68 -5.06 0.90
CA ARG A 75 -10.78 -4.17 1.33
C ARG A 75 -11.38 -3.29 0.23
N GLY A 76 -11.15 -3.60 -1.03
CA GLY A 76 -11.67 -2.83 -2.16
C GLY A 76 -11.05 -1.44 -2.34
N THR A 77 -9.88 -1.17 -1.75
CA THR A 77 -9.16 0.09 -1.91
C THR A 77 -7.83 -0.11 -2.63
N LEU A 78 -7.40 0.93 -3.36
CA LEU A 78 -6.12 0.93 -4.06
C LEU A 78 -4.95 1.00 -3.08
N HIS A 79 -3.93 0.20 -3.33
CA HIS A 79 -2.68 0.16 -2.57
C HIS A 79 -1.48 0.07 -3.50
N PHE A 80 -0.35 0.61 -3.06
CA PHE A 80 0.94 0.23 -3.62
C PHE A 80 1.41 -1.04 -2.93
N VAL A 81 1.80 -2.02 -3.72
CA VAL A 81 2.35 -3.30 -3.25
C VAL A 81 3.63 -3.62 -4.01
N PRO A 82 4.55 -4.43 -3.43
CA PRO A 82 5.67 -4.93 -4.21
C PRO A 82 5.16 -5.72 -5.42
N ALA A 83 5.75 -5.52 -6.59
CA ALA A 83 5.30 -6.19 -7.81
C ALA A 83 5.26 -7.71 -7.66
N ARG A 84 6.26 -8.29 -6.98
CA ARG A 84 6.34 -9.73 -6.72
C ARG A 84 5.19 -10.27 -5.86
N ASP A 85 4.60 -9.43 -5.03
CA ASP A 85 3.54 -9.82 -4.08
C ASP A 85 2.13 -9.59 -4.64
N ALA A 86 1.99 -8.81 -5.70
CA ALA A 86 0.67 -8.41 -6.22
C ALA A 86 -0.22 -9.61 -6.55
N ARG A 87 0.34 -10.62 -7.20
CA ARG A 87 -0.43 -11.79 -7.65
C ARG A 87 -0.99 -12.59 -6.49
N TRP A 88 -0.14 -13.02 -5.55
CA TRP A 88 -0.61 -13.83 -4.43
C TRP A 88 -1.56 -13.05 -3.51
N MET A 89 -1.34 -11.74 -3.35
CA MET A 89 -2.25 -10.89 -2.57
C MET A 89 -3.64 -10.82 -3.21
N LEU A 90 -3.71 -10.65 -4.53
CA LEU A 90 -4.98 -10.65 -5.25
C LEU A 90 -5.67 -12.02 -5.17
N GLU A 91 -4.95 -13.10 -5.37
CA GLU A 91 -5.50 -14.47 -5.28
C GLU A 91 -6.06 -14.77 -3.89
N LEU A 92 -5.39 -14.31 -2.84
CA LEU A 92 -5.80 -14.55 -1.46
C LEU A 92 -6.96 -13.66 -0.99
N LEU A 93 -6.95 -12.38 -1.34
CA LEU A 93 -7.80 -11.36 -0.72
C LEU A 93 -8.97 -10.92 -1.60
N THR A 94 -8.83 -10.92 -2.92
CA THR A 94 -9.85 -10.45 -3.85
C THR A 94 -11.14 -11.27 -3.82
N PRO A 95 -11.14 -12.60 -3.71
CA PRO A 95 -12.39 -13.37 -3.63
C PRO A 95 -13.31 -12.90 -2.51
N ARG A 96 -12.76 -12.49 -1.38
CA ARG A 96 -13.54 -11.93 -0.27
C ARG A 96 -14.18 -10.58 -0.62
N VAL A 97 -13.45 -9.72 -1.32
CA VAL A 97 -13.96 -8.42 -1.79
C VAL A 97 -15.08 -8.63 -2.81
N ILE A 98 -14.90 -9.53 -3.75
CA ILE A 98 -15.91 -9.88 -4.75
C ILE A 98 -17.20 -10.37 -4.07
N ARG A 99 -17.09 -11.29 -3.11
CA ARG A 99 -18.26 -11.79 -2.36
C ARG A 99 -19.00 -10.69 -1.60
N ARG A 100 -18.28 -9.76 -0.97
CA ARG A 100 -18.88 -8.61 -0.27
C ARG A 100 -19.58 -7.65 -1.23
N SER A 101 -19.15 -7.59 -2.48
CA SER A 101 -19.69 -6.71 -3.51
C SER A 101 -20.83 -7.34 -4.31
N ALA A 102 -21.21 -8.58 -4.03
CA ALA A 102 -22.23 -9.33 -4.79
C ALA A 102 -23.57 -8.59 -4.89
N GLY A 103 -24.03 -7.96 -3.81
CA GLY A 103 -25.26 -7.15 -3.82
C GLY A 103 -25.18 -5.97 -4.79
N ARG A 104 -24.05 -5.29 -4.84
CA ARG A 104 -23.83 -4.18 -5.75
C ARG A 104 -23.76 -4.62 -7.21
N TYR A 105 -23.12 -5.75 -7.48
CA TYR A 105 -23.08 -6.33 -8.82
C TYR A 105 -24.50 -6.67 -9.31
N LYS A 106 -25.32 -7.25 -8.46
CA LYS A 106 -26.73 -7.54 -8.77
C LYS A 106 -27.52 -6.27 -9.10
N GLU A 107 -27.34 -5.20 -8.30
CA GLU A 107 -27.98 -3.88 -8.55
C GLU A 107 -27.58 -3.31 -9.92
N LEU A 108 -26.34 -3.54 -10.34
CA LEU A 108 -25.78 -3.06 -11.60
C LEU A 108 -26.06 -3.99 -12.79
N GLY A 109 -26.70 -5.13 -12.56
CA GLY A 109 -26.95 -6.12 -13.60
C GLY A 109 -25.70 -6.87 -14.07
N LEU A 110 -24.66 -6.92 -13.22
CA LEU A 110 -23.40 -7.60 -13.51
C LEU A 110 -23.37 -8.99 -12.91
N ASN A 111 -22.81 -9.96 -13.64
CA ASN A 111 -22.55 -11.29 -13.15
C ASN A 111 -21.10 -11.38 -12.65
N VAL A 112 -20.89 -12.14 -11.57
CA VAL A 112 -19.55 -12.32 -10.98
C VAL A 112 -18.61 -13.08 -11.91
N ASP A 113 -19.16 -13.86 -12.84
CA ASP A 113 -18.42 -14.71 -13.77
C ASP A 113 -18.11 -14.01 -15.11
N GLU A 114 -18.51 -12.76 -15.26
CA GLU A 114 -18.22 -11.89 -16.41
C GLU A 114 -17.12 -10.88 -16.05
#